data_a370f31ac1a3d3864094e48242224ad0
#
_entry.id   a370f31ac1a3d3864094e48242224ad0
#
_cell.length_a   1.000
_cell.length_b   1.000
_cell.length_c   1.000
_cell.angle_alpha   90.00
_cell.angle_beta   90.00
_cell.angle_gamma   90.00
#
_symmetry.space_group_name_H-M   'P 1'
#
loop_
_entity.id
_entity.type
_entity.pdbx_description
1 polymer ?
#
loop_
_entity_poly.entity_id
_entity_poly.type
_entity_poly.pdbx_seq_one_letter_code
_entity_poly.pdbx_strand_id
1 'polypeptide(L)'
;EADAAHVVRGFLSERDGMTGADASRLMREALDSLDSRSIALDYLAGMLLDDSAASDRLFDAFLASTREMLREQIAAGVMREQSDLETTAVYMTLYGLGPVILRRHLARAFGETVLTTSLLERSTIPVLELYTHGLYADDRLLVAAKEALSRRSGPRSDKAENDPNQDPDPPH
;
A
#
# COMPACT_ATOMS: atom_id res chain seq x y z
N GLU A 1 -15.00 18.88 -10.82
CA GLU A 1 -14.08 17.90 -11.46
C GLU A 1 -12.65 18.46 -11.68
N ALA A 2 -12.52 19.72 -12.15
CA ALA A 2 -11.21 20.34 -12.37
C ALA A 2 -10.41 20.52 -11.06
N ASP A 3 -11.08 20.77 -9.96
CA ASP A 3 -10.48 21.02 -8.64
C ASP A 3 -9.92 19.75 -8.01
N ALA A 4 -10.61 18.61 -8.14
CA ALA A 4 -10.13 17.31 -7.65
C ALA A 4 -8.87 16.84 -8.38
N ALA A 5 -8.83 17.01 -9.71
CA ALA A 5 -7.67 16.67 -10.51
C ALA A 5 -6.45 17.57 -10.19
N HIS A 6 -6.67 18.79 -9.72
CA HIS A 6 -5.59 19.68 -9.28
C HIS A 6 -5.03 19.24 -7.93
N VAL A 7 -5.90 18.90 -6.97
CA VAL A 7 -5.50 18.38 -5.66
C VAL A 7 -4.71 17.07 -5.80
N VAL A 8 -5.20 16.12 -6.61
CA VAL A 8 -4.51 14.85 -6.90
C VAL A 8 -3.15 15.10 -7.55
N ARG A 9 -3.07 15.99 -8.55
CA ARG A 9 -1.77 16.34 -9.17
C ARG A 9 -0.81 16.97 -8.16
N GLY A 10 -1.29 17.81 -7.24
CA GLY A 10 -0.47 18.36 -6.16
C GLY A 10 0.14 17.26 -5.29
N PHE A 11 -0.66 16.29 -4.85
CA PHE A 11 -0.17 15.13 -4.08
C PHE A 11 0.81 14.25 -4.86
N LEU A 12 0.61 14.07 -6.16
CA LEU A 12 1.47 13.25 -7.01
C LEU A 12 2.79 13.95 -7.34
N SER A 13 2.77 15.26 -7.64
CA SER A 13 3.95 16.04 -8.02
C SER A 13 4.93 16.25 -6.87
N GLU A 14 4.50 16.23 -5.62
CA GLU A 14 5.38 16.36 -4.44
C GLU A 14 6.21 15.08 -4.16
N ARG A 15 5.89 13.96 -4.80
CA ARG A 15 6.62 12.69 -4.67
C ARG A 15 7.77 12.55 -5.67
N ASP A 16 7.75 13.31 -6.75
CA ASP A 16 8.80 13.29 -7.77
C ASP A 16 10.06 13.99 -7.26
N GLY A 17 11.14 13.24 -7.08
CA GLY A 17 12.47 13.79 -6.84
C GLY A 17 13.07 13.64 -5.44
N MET A 18 12.63 12.69 -4.63
CA MET A 18 13.23 12.42 -3.31
C MET A 18 14.61 11.77 -3.42
N THR A 19 15.64 12.56 -3.57
CA THR A 19 17.04 12.18 -3.33
C THR A 19 17.56 12.91 -2.08
N GLY A 20 18.07 12.18 -1.11
CA GLY A 20 18.86 12.62 0.05
C GLY A 20 18.55 14.01 0.67
N ALA A 21 19.24 15.05 0.21
CA ALA A 21 19.12 16.41 0.77
C ALA A 21 17.75 17.09 0.53
N ASP A 22 17.04 16.71 -0.55
CA ASP A 22 15.71 17.23 -0.86
C ASP A 22 14.63 16.58 -0.02
N ALA A 23 14.83 15.34 0.45
CA ALA A 23 13.86 14.61 1.27
C ALA A 23 13.48 15.36 2.55
N SER A 24 14.46 15.96 3.24
CA SER A 24 14.21 16.72 4.48
C SER A 24 13.44 18.03 4.23
N ARG A 25 13.65 18.65 3.06
CA ARG A 25 12.93 19.87 2.66
C ARG A 25 11.49 19.52 2.29
N LEU A 26 11.30 18.53 1.42
CA LEU A 26 9.98 18.08 0.97
C LEU A 26 9.13 17.57 2.13
N MET A 27 9.74 16.86 3.09
CA MET A 27 9.04 16.38 4.29
C MET A 27 8.56 17.55 5.15
N ARG A 28 9.38 18.60 5.35
CA ARG A 28 8.95 19.81 6.08
C ARG A 28 7.82 20.53 5.35
N GLU A 29 7.95 20.76 4.04
CA GLU A 29 6.91 21.42 3.24
C GLU A 29 5.59 20.63 3.26
N ALA A 30 5.66 19.28 3.20
CA ALA A 30 4.48 18.43 3.33
C ALA A 30 3.82 18.54 4.71
N LEU A 31 4.61 18.58 5.79
CA LEU A 31 4.10 18.75 7.15
C LEU A 31 3.49 20.15 7.36
N ASP A 32 4.17 21.21 6.90
CA ASP A 32 3.70 22.60 7.04
C ASP A 32 2.39 22.86 6.26
N SER A 33 2.13 22.11 5.19
CA SER A 33 0.94 22.30 4.36
C SER A 33 -0.31 21.57 4.84
N LEU A 34 -0.20 20.69 5.84
CA LEU A 34 -1.29 19.81 6.28
C LEU A 34 -2.52 20.53 6.81
N ASP A 35 -2.32 21.55 7.65
CA ASP A 35 -3.44 22.28 8.26
C ASP A 35 -4.27 23.04 7.21
N SER A 36 -3.63 23.48 6.13
CA SER A 36 -4.29 24.10 4.99
C SER A 36 -5.00 23.12 4.06
N ARG A 37 -4.68 21.82 4.15
CA ARG A 37 -5.18 20.74 3.28
C ARG A 37 -6.27 19.88 3.92
N SER A 38 -6.69 20.14 5.15
CA SER A 38 -7.63 19.28 5.88
C SER A 38 -8.93 19.02 5.10
N ILE A 39 -9.51 20.05 4.49
CA ILE A 39 -10.72 19.95 3.64
C ILE A 39 -10.45 19.09 2.39
N ALA A 40 -9.28 19.26 1.77
CA ALA A 40 -8.88 18.48 0.60
C ALA A 40 -8.67 17.00 0.94
N LEU A 41 -8.13 16.70 2.12
CA LEU A 41 -7.98 15.33 2.63
C LEU A 41 -9.33 14.68 2.93
N ASP A 42 -10.29 15.45 3.47
CA ASP A 42 -11.66 14.98 3.71
C ASP A 42 -12.36 14.62 2.41
N TYR A 43 -12.23 15.47 1.40
CA TYR A 43 -12.77 15.24 0.07
C TYR A 43 -12.12 14.02 -0.60
N LEU A 44 -10.80 13.93 -0.55
CA LEU A 44 -10.03 12.80 -1.10
C LEU A 44 -10.44 11.47 -0.46
N ALA A 45 -10.57 11.44 0.87
CA ALA A 45 -11.01 10.25 1.59
C ALA A 45 -12.44 9.86 1.21
N GLY A 46 -13.35 10.83 1.07
CA GLY A 46 -14.72 10.59 0.60
C GLY A 46 -14.75 10.01 -0.81
N MET A 47 -13.96 10.56 -1.73
CA MET A 47 -13.86 10.04 -3.10
C MET A 47 -13.30 8.61 -3.16
N LEU A 48 -12.30 8.28 -2.34
CA LEU A 48 -11.68 6.94 -2.32
C LEU A 48 -12.59 5.87 -1.71
N LEU A 49 -13.57 6.27 -0.90
CA LEU A 49 -14.54 5.36 -0.28
C LEU A 49 -15.85 5.23 -1.08
N ASP A 50 -15.99 6.01 -2.14
CA ASP A 50 -17.16 5.92 -3.02
C ASP A 50 -17.04 4.72 -3.97
N ASP A 51 -18.14 3.97 -4.14
CA ASP A 51 -18.21 2.82 -5.07
C ASP A 51 -18.51 3.33 -6.49
N SER A 52 -17.52 3.97 -7.10
CA SER A 52 -17.69 4.60 -8.41
C SER A 52 -16.44 4.43 -9.30
N ALA A 53 -16.65 4.46 -10.61
CA ALA A 53 -15.55 4.47 -11.58
C ALA A 53 -14.62 5.71 -11.43
N ALA A 54 -15.05 6.76 -10.74
CA ALA A 54 -14.18 7.89 -10.42
C ALA A 54 -13.21 7.55 -9.29
N SER A 55 -13.68 6.82 -8.27
CA SER A 55 -12.84 6.28 -7.20
C SER A 55 -11.79 5.32 -7.75
N ASP A 56 -12.18 4.39 -8.63
CA ASP A 56 -11.25 3.45 -9.26
C ASP A 56 -10.14 4.19 -10.01
N ARG A 57 -10.50 5.16 -10.85
CA ARG A 57 -9.51 5.98 -11.58
C ARG A 57 -8.57 6.76 -10.66
N LEU A 58 -9.09 7.24 -9.53
CA LEU A 58 -8.30 7.95 -8.54
C LEU A 58 -7.28 7.00 -7.88
N PHE A 59 -7.73 5.82 -7.46
CA PHE A 59 -6.85 4.80 -6.91
C PHE A 59 -5.78 4.35 -7.92
N ASP A 60 -6.17 4.11 -9.17
CA ASP A 60 -5.26 3.73 -10.25
C ASP A 60 -4.18 4.79 -10.50
N ALA A 61 -4.53 6.08 -10.40
CA ALA A 61 -3.57 7.17 -10.53
C ALA A 61 -2.54 7.16 -9.39
N PHE A 62 -2.97 6.92 -8.13
CA PHE A 62 -2.05 6.76 -7.01
C PHE A 62 -1.16 5.53 -7.18
N LEU A 63 -1.73 4.42 -7.62
CA LEU A 63 -0.99 3.18 -7.86
C LEU A 63 0.05 3.36 -8.96
N ALA A 64 -0.30 4.02 -10.07
CA ALA A 64 0.65 4.32 -11.15
C ALA A 64 1.82 5.18 -10.66
N SER A 65 1.54 6.25 -9.90
CA SER A 65 2.58 7.10 -9.30
C SER A 65 3.46 6.32 -8.30
N THR A 66 2.88 5.43 -7.51
CA THR A 66 3.64 4.60 -6.58
C THR A 66 4.57 3.63 -7.31
N ARG A 67 4.10 3.02 -8.42
CA ARG A 67 4.94 2.16 -9.27
C ARG A 67 6.15 2.90 -9.82
N GLU A 68 5.93 4.08 -10.35
CA GLU A 68 7.02 4.90 -10.92
C GLU A 68 8.02 5.29 -9.83
N MET A 69 7.55 5.81 -8.71
CA MET A 69 8.40 6.12 -7.55
C MET A 69 9.23 4.90 -7.11
N LEU A 70 8.65 3.71 -7.02
CA LEU A 70 9.39 2.49 -6.64
C LEU A 70 10.48 2.16 -7.65
N ARG A 71 10.19 2.22 -8.97
CA ARG A 71 11.19 1.97 -10.01
C ARG A 71 12.36 2.95 -9.92
N GLU A 72 12.07 4.23 -9.78
CA GLU A 72 13.08 5.28 -9.65
C GLU A 72 13.94 5.09 -8.39
N GLN A 73 13.33 4.83 -7.24
CA GLN A 73 14.05 4.66 -5.99
C GLN A 73 14.89 3.37 -5.96
N ILE A 74 14.44 2.29 -6.61
CA ILE A 74 15.23 1.06 -6.78
C ILE A 74 16.39 1.34 -7.74
N ALA A 75 16.16 1.99 -8.87
CA ALA A 75 17.20 2.33 -9.83
C ALA A 75 18.26 3.27 -9.22
N ALA A 76 17.87 4.17 -8.35
CA ALA A 76 18.77 5.05 -7.59
C ALA A 76 19.50 4.35 -6.42
N GLY A 77 19.20 3.08 -6.14
CA GLY A 77 19.79 2.35 -5.01
C GLY A 77 19.31 2.79 -3.63
N VAL A 78 18.25 3.59 -3.56
CA VAL A 78 17.63 4.06 -2.29
C VAL A 78 16.74 2.98 -1.70
N MET A 79 16.03 2.23 -2.55
CA MET A 79 15.20 1.10 -2.15
C MET A 79 15.79 -0.21 -2.66
N ARG A 80 15.57 -1.29 -1.90
CA ARG A 80 15.97 -2.65 -2.30
C ARG A 80 15.06 -3.16 -3.41
N GLU A 81 15.59 -4.02 -4.29
CA GLU A 81 14.76 -4.78 -5.22
C GLU A 81 13.69 -5.58 -4.49
N GLN A 82 12.51 -5.63 -5.08
CA GLN A 82 11.35 -6.33 -4.55
C GLN A 82 11.12 -7.61 -5.35
N SER A 83 10.73 -8.69 -4.66
CA SER A 83 10.41 -9.97 -5.31
C SER A 83 9.20 -9.88 -6.25
N ASP A 84 8.29 -8.94 -5.97
CA ASP A 84 7.12 -8.61 -6.78
C ASP A 84 6.84 -7.11 -6.62
N LEU A 85 7.27 -6.33 -7.61
CA LEU A 85 7.11 -4.88 -7.60
C LEU A 85 5.64 -4.47 -7.69
N GLU A 86 4.82 -5.20 -8.44
CA GLU A 86 3.40 -4.85 -8.62
C GLU A 86 2.62 -5.03 -7.31
N THR A 87 2.79 -6.17 -6.65
CA THR A 87 2.18 -6.39 -5.34
C THR A 87 2.71 -5.39 -4.30
N THR A 88 4.01 -5.11 -4.31
CA THR A 88 4.60 -4.11 -3.41
C THR A 88 4.01 -2.73 -3.64
N ALA A 89 3.82 -2.31 -4.90
CA ALA A 89 3.19 -1.03 -5.24
C ALA A 89 1.76 -0.92 -4.72
N VAL A 90 0.96 -1.98 -4.85
CA VAL A 90 -0.40 -2.02 -4.28
C VAL A 90 -0.38 -1.79 -2.78
N TYR A 91 0.43 -2.55 -2.03
CA TYR A 91 0.51 -2.40 -0.57
C TYR A 91 1.08 -1.06 -0.14
N MET A 92 2.09 -0.53 -0.84
CA MET A 92 2.64 0.80 -0.57
C MET A 92 1.59 1.91 -0.81
N THR A 93 0.77 1.77 -1.85
CA THR A 93 -0.34 2.69 -2.10
C THR A 93 -1.37 2.62 -0.97
N LEU A 94 -1.78 1.42 -0.55
CA LEU A 94 -2.73 1.23 0.56
C LEU A 94 -2.19 1.80 1.87
N TYR A 95 -0.91 1.58 2.19
CA TYR A 95 -0.28 2.14 3.39
C TYR A 95 -0.19 3.67 3.33
N GLY A 96 0.07 4.24 2.15
CA GLY A 96 0.09 5.69 1.95
C GLY A 96 -1.29 6.35 2.07
N LEU A 97 -2.34 5.69 1.60
CA LEU A 97 -3.72 6.18 1.66
C LEU A 97 -4.41 5.88 3.00
N GLY A 98 -3.96 4.84 3.72
CA GLY A 98 -4.54 4.43 4.99
C GLY A 98 -4.68 5.55 6.01
N PRO A 99 -3.63 6.33 6.30
CA PRO A 99 -3.70 7.49 7.20
C PRO A 99 -4.71 8.56 6.77
N VAL A 100 -4.92 8.75 5.47
CA VAL A 100 -5.89 9.70 4.94
C VAL A 100 -7.32 9.19 5.13
N ILE A 101 -7.59 7.95 4.73
CA ILE A 101 -8.91 7.32 4.82
C ILE A 101 -9.30 7.11 6.29
N LEU A 102 -8.38 6.66 7.12
CA LEU A 102 -8.59 6.33 8.53
C LEU A 102 -8.15 7.46 9.49
N ARG A 103 -7.99 8.70 9.01
CA ARG A 103 -7.44 9.83 9.77
C ARG A 103 -8.11 10.07 11.10
N ARG A 104 -9.45 9.90 11.19
CA ARG A 104 -10.20 10.02 12.44
C ARG A 104 -9.79 8.96 13.46
N HIS A 105 -9.60 7.71 13.01
CA HIS A 105 -9.17 6.62 13.88
C HIS A 105 -7.70 6.77 14.28
N LEU A 106 -6.87 7.24 13.37
CA LEU A 106 -5.47 7.55 13.64
C LEU A 106 -5.36 8.64 14.72
N ALA A 107 -6.03 9.77 14.52
CA ALA A 107 -6.06 10.86 15.51
C ALA A 107 -6.50 10.35 16.89
N ARG A 108 -7.64 9.63 16.96
CA ARG A 108 -8.16 9.06 18.20
C ARG A 108 -7.15 8.11 18.87
N ALA A 109 -6.43 7.29 18.12
CA ALA A 109 -5.44 6.37 18.67
C ALA A 109 -4.26 7.09 19.35
N PHE A 110 -3.97 8.31 18.91
CA PHE A 110 -2.95 9.18 19.51
C PHE A 110 -3.50 10.16 20.57
N GLY A 111 -4.81 10.07 20.88
CA GLY A 111 -5.47 10.96 21.85
C GLY A 111 -5.87 12.32 21.30
N GLU A 112 -5.88 12.47 19.97
CA GLU A 112 -6.24 13.67 19.23
C GLU A 112 -7.66 13.59 18.65
N THR A 113 -8.24 14.73 18.30
CA THR A 113 -9.55 14.80 17.64
C THR A 113 -9.46 14.90 16.13
N VAL A 114 -8.36 15.43 15.62
CA VAL A 114 -8.07 15.64 14.20
C VAL A 114 -6.63 15.24 13.89
N LEU A 115 -6.35 15.03 12.61
CA LEU A 115 -4.98 14.81 12.13
C LEU A 115 -4.23 16.15 12.19
N THR A 116 -3.18 16.21 13.02
CA THR A 116 -2.35 17.39 13.22
C THR A 116 -0.94 17.18 12.68
N THR A 117 -0.24 18.25 12.37
CA THR A 117 1.19 18.24 12.03
C THR A 117 2.01 17.54 13.11
N SER A 118 1.77 17.84 14.38
CA SER A 118 2.44 17.21 15.53
C SER A 118 2.25 15.70 15.58
N LEU A 119 1.07 15.19 15.22
CA LEU A 119 0.81 13.74 15.14
C LEU A 119 1.66 13.09 14.04
N LEU A 120 1.77 13.73 12.89
CA LEU A 120 2.57 13.21 11.79
C LEU A 120 4.07 13.26 12.09
N GLU A 121 4.55 14.35 12.67
CA GLU A 121 5.94 14.47 13.16
C GLU A 121 6.27 13.31 14.12
N ARG A 122 5.41 13.08 15.10
CA ARG A 122 5.53 11.98 16.06
C ARG A 122 5.53 10.59 15.39
N SER A 123 4.80 10.42 14.29
CA SER A 123 4.68 9.15 13.55
C SER A 123 5.85 8.93 12.59
N THR A 124 6.51 9.96 12.14
CA THR A 124 7.50 9.91 11.04
C THR A 124 8.64 8.93 11.35
N ILE A 125 9.30 9.07 12.50
CA ILE A 125 10.46 8.22 12.83
C ILE A 125 10.05 6.76 13.00
N PRO A 126 9.02 6.40 13.82
CA PRO A 126 8.61 5.00 13.95
C PRO A 126 8.19 4.34 12.62
N VAL A 127 7.54 5.10 11.73
CA VAL A 127 7.14 4.60 10.41
C VAL A 127 8.37 4.37 9.52
N LEU A 128 9.33 5.29 9.51
CA LEU A 128 10.57 5.13 8.75
C LEU A 128 11.43 3.98 9.28
N GLU A 129 11.50 3.78 10.60
CA GLU A 129 12.17 2.62 11.21
C GLU A 129 11.55 1.31 10.75
N LEU A 130 10.19 1.24 10.70
CA LEU A 130 9.47 0.08 10.21
C LEU A 130 9.84 -0.26 8.76
N TYR A 131 9.94 0.73 7.86
CA TYR A 131 10.35 0.51 6.48
C TYR A 131 11.84 0.17 6.34
N THR A 132 12.68 0.78 7.17
CA THR A 132 14.14 0.62 7.07
C THR A 132 14.60 -0.71 7.64
N HIS A 133 14.07 -1.11 8.79
CA HIS A 133 14.52 -2.28 9.56
C HIS A 133 13.55 -3.46 9.51
N GLY A 134 12.26 -3.19 9.22
CA GLY A 134 11.18 -4.17 9.31
C GLY A 134 10.72 -4.41 10.76
N LEU A 135 9.74 -5.32 10.93
CA LEU A 135 9.17 -5.68 12.24
C LEU A 135 9.82 -6.94 12.83
N TYR A 136 10.25 -7.85 11.98
CA TYR A 136 10.73 -9.14 12.41
C TYR A 136 12.24 -9.10 12.67
N ALA A 137 12.68 -9.72 13.75
CA ALA A 137 14.09 -9.81 14.12
C ALA A 137 14.91 -10.71 13.17
N ASP A 138 14.22 -11.64 12.47
CA ASP A 138 14.82 -12.57 11.52
C ASP A 138 13.82 -12.94 10.40
N ASP A 139 14.25 -13.80 9.48
CA ASP A 139 13.50 -14.19 8.30
C ASP A 139 12.68 -15.50 8.45
N ARG A 140 12.60 -16.10 9.64
CA ARG A 140 11.94 -17.40 9.87
C ARG A 140 10.50 -17.43 9.38
N LEU A 141 9.73 -16.36 9.60
CA LEU A 141 8.35 -16.27 9.14
C LEU A 141 8.27 -16.16 7.61
N LEU A 142 9.18 -15.41 7.00
CA LEU A 142 9.25 -15.31 5.54
C LEU A 142 9.60 -16.64 4.90
N VAL A 143 10.56 -17.37 5.45
CA VAL A 143 10.95 -18.71 4.99
C VAL A 143 9.78 -19.68 5.13
N ALA A 144 9.13 -19.73 6.29
CA ALA A 144 7.97 -20.58 6.52
C ALA A 144 6.80 -20.27 5.57
N ALA A 145 6.55 -18.99 5.29
CA ALA A 145 5.51 -18.58 4.33
C ALA A 145 5.84 -19.04 2.90
N LYS A 146 7.09 -18.87 2.46
CA LYS A 146 7.55 -19.35 1.13
C LYS A 146 7.37 -20.87 0.99
N GLU A 147 7.75 -21.64 2.01
CA GLU A 147 7.58 -23.10 2.02
C GLU A 147 6.10 -23.52 2.01
N ALA A 148 5.24 -22.86 2.77
CA ALA A 148 3.82 -23.16 2.83
C ALA A 148 3.14 -22.89 1.48
N LEU A 149 3.48 -21.78 0.83
CA LEU A 149 2.91 -21.39 -0.47
C LEU A 149 3.43 -22.28 -1.60
N SER A 150 4.71 -22.66 -1.60
CA SER A 150 5.25 -23.58 -2.61
C SER A 150 4.58 -24.94 -2.57
N ARG A 151 4.25 -25.47 -1.38
CA ARG A 151 3.50 -26.73 -1.23
C ARG A 151 2.06 -26.64 -1.75
N ARG A 152 1.43 -25.48 -1.72
CA ARG A 152 0.08 -25.27 -2.26
C ARG A 152 0.06 -25.13 -3.78
N SER A 153 1.15 -24.68 -4.37
CA SER A 153 1.30 -24.50 -5.82
C SER A 153 1.81 -25.76 -6.53
N GLY A 154 2.14 -26.83 -5.80
CA GLY A 154 2.47 -28.15 -6.36
C GLY A 154 1.27 -28.79 -7.07
N PRO A 155 1.49 -29.68 -8.06
CA PRO A 155 0.40 -30.30 -8.78
C PRO A 155 -0.55 -30.99 -7.81
N ARG A 156 -1.83 -30.61 -7.84
CA ARG A 156 -2.89 -31.39 -7.20
C ARG A 156 -2.82 -32.75 -7.82
N SER A 157 -2.39 -33.76 -7.06
CA SER A 157 -2.62 -35.16 -7.44
C SER A 157 -4.12 -35.31 -7.55
N ASP A 158 -4.61 -35.38 -8.77
CA ASP A 158 -5.95 -35.90 -9.07
C ASP A 158 -5.99 -37.32 -8.49
N LYS A 159 -6.47 -37.43 -7.25
CA LYS A 159 -7.00 -38.70 -6.81
C LYS A 159 -8.17 -38.97 -7.72
N ALA A 160 -7.89 -39.70 -8.79
CA ALA A 160 -8.88 -40.36 -9.58
C ALA A 160 -9.86 -41.02 -8.62
N GLU A 161 -11.05 -40.56 -8.68
CA GLU A 161 -12.25 -41.12 -8.07
C GLU A 161 -12.36 -42.56 -8.59
N ASN A 162 -11.83 -43.49 -7.82
CA ASN A 162 -12.03 -44.90 -8.05
C ASN A 162 -13.47 -45.16 -7.56
N ASP A 163 -14.42 -45.08 -8.49
CA ASP A 163 -15.82 -45.46 -8.28
C ASP A 163 -15.89 -46.97 -8.04
N PRO A 164 -16.23 -47.46 -6.81
CA PRO A 164 -16.29 -48.89 -6.53
C PRO A 164 -17.61 -49.54 -6.95
N ASN A 165 -18.43 -48.87 -7.79
CA ASN A 165 -19.76 -49.38 -8.12
C ASN A 165 -19.96 -49.61 -9.63
N GLN A 166 -19.06 -50.41 -10.25
CA GLN A 166 -19.37 -51.10 -11.50
C GLN A 166 -19.89 -52.49 -11.16
N ASP A 167 -21.21 -52.63 -11.02
CA ASP A 167 -21.90 -53.90 -11.00
C ASP A 167 -21.67 -54.65 -12.35
N PRO A 168 -21.26 -55.94 -12.32
CA PRO A 168 -21.17 -56.75 -13.53
C PRO A 168 -22.57 -57.16 -13.97
N ASP A 169 -22.87 -56.92 -15.26
CA ASP A 169 -24.07 -57.38 -15.96
C ASP A 169 -24.29 -58.91 -15.79
N PRO A 170 -25.52 -59.35 -15.57
CA PRO A 170 -25.82 -60.80 -15.47
C PRO A 170 -25.77 -61.48 -16.82
N PRO A 171 -25.31 -62.75 -16.88
CA PRO A 171 -25.21 -63.50 -18.12
C PRO A 171 -26.59 -63.92 -18.63
N HIS A 172 -26.83 -63.78 -19.92
CA HIS A 172 -27.90 -64.46 -20.70
C HIS A 172 -27.50 -65.84 -21.18
#